data_9129e78a7d0e064258d6130947cc6a7f
#
_entry.id   9129e78a7d0e064258d6130947cc6a7f
#
_cell.length_a   1.000
_cell.length_b   1.000
_cell.length_c   1.000
_cell.angle_alpha   90.00
_cell.angle_beta   90.00
_cell.angle_gamma   90.00
#
_symmetry.space_group_name_H-M   'P 1'
#
loop_
_entity.id
_entity.type
_entity.pdbx_description
1 polymer ?
#
loop_
_entity_poly.entity_id
_entity_poly.type
_entity_poly.pdbx_seq_one_letter_code
_entity_poly.pdbx_strand_id
1 'polypeptide(L)'
;LNKIIPLVNVNSSTYKRNTFSSTDIAKDHRWTFDQREMNFDKDLGLVGKYCYHPFNTITVDGFGDVYACICQAWLPISLGKIWEFDSLQAIVQSPRAREIQASILDGSYRYCDHNTCSIIQEGELENKIDHRPDTVNWINFAIDSSCNLTCPSCRKDFTFINKGPEYDRRIRIAEHLALLINNHDHWIKFTLSGDGDPFASLVYRHLLSLLNLNNNDVEVELITNGILAKAHWHKLEGIHKKLVRTKISFDAGTKETYKVTRRGGDWDKLIENVEFLVKWKQKTYSDMTITANFVVQTQNYVEMVEYVRLCDELGIDEINFQKIVDWGTFDNFDAEAVWKKTHPEYKFFLNILRSLNNSKINYTNLTELRYESK
;
A
#
# COMPACT_ATOMS: atom_id res chain seq x y z
N LEU A 1 12.89 31.51 -18.89
CA LEU A 1 11.55 32.00 -19.27
C LEU A 1 10.54 30.89 -18.99
N ASN A 2 10.04 30.84 -17.75
CA ASN A 2 9.05 29.91 -17.26
C ASN A 2 7.70 30.24 -17.92
N LYS A 3 7.26 29.41 -18.84
CA LYS A 3 5.84 29.37 -19.20
C LYS A 3 5.11 28.50 -18.16
N ILE A 4 4.55 29.15 -17.16
CA ILE A 4 3.47 28.58 -16.35
C ILE A 4 2.31 28.34 -17.30
N ILE A 5 2.02 27.09 -17.60
CA ILE A 5 0.81 26.72 -18.32
C ILE A 5 -0.35 26.97 -17.33
N PRO A 6 -1.32 27.84 -17.65
CA PRO A 6 -2.42 28.09 -16.74
C PRO A 6 -3.20 26.80 -16.54
N LEU A 7 -3.44 26.44 -15.26
CA LEU A 7 -4.39 25.41 -14.88
C LEU A 7 -5.72 25.74 -15.59
N VAL A 8 -6.12 24.87 -16.50
CA VAL A 8 -7.43 24.98 -17.14
C VAL A 8 -8.45 24.83 -16.03
N ASN A 9 -9.16 25.93 -15.74
CA ASN A 9 -10.33 25.94 -14.87
C ASN A 9 -11.35 24.95 -15.43
N VAL A 10 -11.33 23.71 -14.96
CA VAL A 10 -12.40 22.75 -15.21
C VAL A 10 -13.53 23.19 -14.31
N ASN A 11 -14.53 23.86 -14.91
CA ASN A 11 -15.72 24.33 -14.23
C ASN A 11 -16.30 23.24 -13.33
N SER A 12 -16.30 23.49 -12.03
CA SER A 12 -16.85 22.64 -10.97
C SER A 12 -18.36 22.35 -11.08
N SER A 13 -19.04 22.96 -12.04
CA SER A 13 -20.49 22.87 -12.20
C SER A 13 -21.00 21.68 -13.03
N THR A 14 -20.14 20.90 -13.66
CA THR A 14 -20.54 19.75 -14.51
C THR A 14 -20.26 18.38 -13.91
N TYR A 15 -19.56 18.31 -12.77
CA TYR A 15 -19.51 17.07 -12.02
C TYR A 15 -20.78 16.93 -11.17
N LYS A 16 -21.85 16.42 -11.79
CA LYS A 16 -22.90 15.75 -11.01
C LYS A 16 -22.17 14.77 -10.09
N ARG A 17 -22.54 14.78 -8.79
CA ARG A 17 -22.24 13.67 -7.88
C ARG A 17 -22.77 12.40 -8.54
N ASN A 18 -22.00 11.83 -9.42
CA ASN A 18 -22.24 10.49 -9.88
C ASN A 18 -21.99 9.63 -8.64
N THR A 19 -23.04 9.13 -8.08
CA THR A 19 -22.99 7.89 -7.31
C THR A 19 -22.21 6.94 -8.22
N PHE A 20 -20.96 6.64 -7.84
CA PHE A 20 -20.14 5.74 -8.60
C PHE A 20 -20.92 4.44 -8.74
N SER A 21 -21.24 4.06 -9.97
CA SER A 21 -21.76 2.72 -10.18
C SER A 21 -20.60 1.75 -9.96
N SER A 22 -20.86 0.59 -9.38
CA SER A 22 -19.89 -0.47 -9.21
C SER A 22 -19.11 -0.82 -10.49
N THR A 23 -19.65 -0.48 -11.66
CA THR A 23 -19.06 -0.69 -12.99
C THR A 23 -17.99 0.35 -13.36
N ASP A 24 -18.04 1.58 -12.84
CA ASP A 24 -17.06 2.64 -13.15
C ASP A 24 -15.81 2.51 -12.29
N ILE A 25 -15.95 1.95 -11.10
CA ILE A 25 -14.84 1.62 -10.20
C ILE A 25 -14.12 0.34 -10.67
N ALA A 26 -14.86 -0.63 -11.22
CA ALA A 26 -14.35 -1.96 -11.57
C ALA A 26 -13.33 -1.98 -12.73
N LYS A 27 -13.22 -0.91 -13.53
CA LYS A 27 -12.26 -0.90 -14.65
C LYS A 27 -10.85 -0.52 -14.27
N ASP A 28 -10.66 0.20 -13.16
CA ASP A 28 -9.35 0.72 -12.75
C ASP A 28 -9.02 0.45 -11.27
N HIS A 29 -10.02 0.16 -10.45
CA HIS A 29 -9.85 -0.15 -9.03
C HIS A 29 -10.28 -1.58 -8.73
N ARG A 30 -9.48 -2.26 -7.93
CA ARG A 30 -9.73 -3.59 -7.38
C ARG A 30 -10.83 -3.61 -6.31
N TRP A 31 -11.45 -2.45 -6.04
CA TRP A 31 -12.38 -2.27 -4.94
C TRP A 31 -13.75 -1.87 -5.43
N THR A 32 -14.75 -2.66 -5.07
CA THR A 32 -16.16 -2.28 -5.18
C THR A 32 -16.69 -2.11 -3.75
N PHE A 33 -16.56 -0.91 -3.20
CA PHE A 33 -17.22 -0.58 -1.95
C PHE A 33 -18.50 0.19 -2.25
N ASP A 34 -19.66 -0.39 -1.95
CA ASP A 34 -20.86 0.40 -1.78
C ASP A 34 -20.79 1.04 -0.38
N GLN A 35 -20.54 2.34 -0.34
CA GLN A 35 -20.48 3.13 0.90
C GLN A 35 -21.75 3.00 1.74
N ARG A 36 -22.86 2.49 1.18
CA ARG A 36 -24.14 2.26 1.85
C ARG A 36 -24.21 0.94 2.62
N GLU A 37 -23.31 0.00 2.36
CA GLU A 37 -23.26 -1.30 3.04
C GLU A 37 -22.27 -1.35 4.21
N MET A 38 -21.55 -0.24 4.47
CA MET A 38 -20.66 -0.16 5.63
C MET A 38 -21.51 -0.25 6.90
N ASN A 39 -21.23 -1.24 7.71
CA ASN A 39 -21.96 -1.56 8.95
C ASN A 39 -21.64 -0.51 10.02
N PHE A 40 -22.33 0.63 9.98
CA PHE A 40 -22.17 1.75 10.90
C PHE A 40 -22.71 1.50 12.31
N ASP A 41 -23.45 0.43 12.53
CA ASP A 41 -24.22 0.20 13.76
C ASP A 41 -23.61 -0.84 14.72
N LYS A 42 -22.41 -1.35 14.45
CA LYS A 42 -21.75 -2.25 15.40
C LYS A 42 -20.96 -1.44 16.41
N ASP A 43 -21.42 -1.44 17.66
CA ASP A 43 -20.59 -1.07 18.78
C ASP A 43 -19.45 -2.10 18.92
N LEU A 44 -18.26 -1.74 18.50
CA LEU A 44 -17.07 -2.59 18.57
C LEU A 44 -16.34 -2.45 19.91
N GLY A 45 -16.88 -1.66 20.84
CA GLY A 45 -16.21 -1.38 22.11
C GLY A 45 -14.87 -0.64 21.95
N LEU A 46 -14.71 0.15 20.89
CA LEU A 46 -13.47 0.88 20.56
C LEU A 46 -13.36 2.23 21.29
N VAL A 47 -14.27 2.53 22.20
CA VAL A 47 -14.18 3.74 23.04
C VAL A 47 -12.84 3.74 23.81
N GLY A 48 -12.11 4.84 23.68
CA GLY A 48 -10.77 4.97 24.29
C GLY A 48 -9.62 4.39 23.45
N LYS A 49 -9.91 3.77 22.32
CA LYS A 49 -8.93 3.37 21.32
C LYS A 49 -8.70 4.48 20.32
N TYR A 50 -7.51 4.51 19.72
CA TYR A 50 -7.10 5.57 18.82
C TYR A 50 -6.39 5.05 17.57
N CYS A 51 -6.76 5.60 16.40
CA CYS A 51 -6.09 5.39 15.13
C CYS A 51 -5.53 6.72 14.61
N TYR A 52 -4.23 6.79 14.34
CA TYR A 52 -3.57 8.00 13.84
C TYR A 52 -3.89 8.32 12.40
N HIS A 53 -4.14 7.32 11.56
CA HIS A 53 -4.22 7.50 10.11
C HIS A 53 -5.15 8.64 9.69
N PRO A 54 -6.37 8.81 10.22
CA PRO A 54 -7.23 9.91 9.80
C PRO A 54 -6.71 11.32 10.13
N PHE A 55 -5.66 11.42 10.94
CA PHE A 55 -5.12 12.71 11.39
C PHE A 55 -3.83 13.10 10.66
N ASN A 56 -3.08 12.13 10.11
CA ASN A 56 -1.75 12.39 9.58
C ASN A 56 -1.38 11.61 8.33
N THR A 57 -2.25 10.72 7.86
CA THR A 57 -1.95 9.82 6.74
C THR A 57 -2.93 10.04 5.60
N ILE A 58 -2.43 10.11 4.38
CA ILE A 58 -3.27 10.11 3.19
C ILE A 58 -2.84 9.05 2.18
N THR A 59 -3.82 8.53 1.45
CA THR A 59 -3.61 7.79 0.19
C THR A 59 -4.17 8.64 -0.93
N VAL A 60 -3.45 8.76 -2.04
CA VAL A 60 -3.92 9.41 -3.26
C VAL A 60 -3.94 8.39 -4.38
N ASP A 61 -5.10 8.26 -5.03
CA ASP A 61 -5.31 7.29 -6.11
C ASP A 61 -5.09 7.87 -7.52
N GLY A 62 -5.20 7.02 -8.54
CA GLY A 62 -5.02 7.40 -9.95
C GLY A 62 -6.13 8.28 -10.53
N PHE A 63 -7.19 8.56 -9.77
CA PHE A 63 -8.24 9.54 -10.12
C PHE A 63 -8.07 10.86 -9.39
N GLY A 64 -7.06 10.95 -8.50
CA GLY A 64 -6.79 12.10 -7.66
C GLY A 64 -7.68 12.17 -6.43
N ASP A 65 -8.43 11.12 -6.11
CA ASP A 65 -9.16 11.04 -4.85
C ASP A 65 -8.18 10.89 -3.69
N VAL A 66 -8.46 11.60 -2.59
CA VAL A 66 -7.66 11.59 -1.38
C VAL A 66 -8.43 10.88 -0.27
N TYR A 67 -7.79 9.94 0.39
CA TYR A 67 -8.35 9.16 1.49
C TYR A 67 -7.52 9.36 2.76
N ALA A 68 -8.18 9.50 3.91
CA ALA A 68 -7.52 9.73 5.20
C ALA A 68 -7.07 8.42 5.87
N CYS A 69 -6.39 7.56 5.14
CA CYS A 69 -5.89 6.27 5.62
C CYS A 69 -4.72 5.79 4.74
N ILE A 70 -3.94 4.85 5.25
CA ILE A 70 -2.89 4.17 4.48
C ILE A 70 -3.47 3.20 3.43
N CYS A 71 -4.71 2.76 3.61
CA CYS A 71 -5.40 1.88 2.68
C CYS A 71 -6.81 2.42 2.42
N GLN A 72 -7.09 2.74 1.15
CA GLN A 72 -8.42 3.25 0.76
C GLN A 72 -9.55 2.25 1.00
N ALA A 73 -9.25 0.95 1.10
CA ALA A 73 -10.23 -0.06 1.43
C ALA A 73 -10.64 -0.07 2.90
N TRP A 74 -9.76 0.36 3.77
CA TRP A 74 -10.04 0.42 5.21
C TRP A 74 -10.87 1.64 5.60
N LEU A 75 -10.74 2.72 4.85
CA LEU A 75 -11.50 3.95 4.99
C LEU A 75 -11.85 4.49 3.60
N PRO A 76 -12.89 3.96 2.95
CA PRO A 76 -13.19 4.21 1.53
C PRO A 76 -13.95 5.52 1.30
N ILE A 77 -13.76 6.51 2.14
CA ILE A 77 -14.39 7.83 2.04
C ILE A 77 -13.40 8.83 1.47
N SER A 78 -13.65 9.32 0.25
CA SER A 78 -12.86 10.39 -0.35
C SER A 78 -13.05 11.70 0.39
N LEU A 79 -11.94 12.38 0.67
CA LEU A 79 -11.92 13.74 1.22
C LEU A 79 -12.17 14.81 0.15
N GLY A 80 -12.03 14.44 -1.12
CA GLY A 80 -12.07 15.30 -2.29
C GLY A 80 -10.93 15.00 -3.24
N LYS A 81 -10.78 15.81 -4.28
CA LYS A 81 -9.71 15.67 -5.26
C LYS A 81 -8.45 16.40 -4.80
N ILE A 82 -7.28 15.83 -5.07
CA ILE A 82 -5.99 16.39 -4.62
C ILE A 82 -5.80 17.86 -5.05
N TRP A 83 -6.31 18.24 -6.22
CA TRP A 83 -6.23 19.62 -6.75
C TRP A 83 -7.22 20.62 -6.11
N GLU A 84 -8.06 20.18 -5.17
CA GLU A 84 -8.93 21.02 -4.37
C GLU A 84 -8.24 21.56 -3.10
N PHE A 85 -6.99 21.13 -2.85
CA PHE A 85 -6.23 21.49 -1.66
C PHE A 85 -4.98 22.29 -2.01
N ASP A 86 -4.72 23.35 -1.25
CA ASP A 86 -3.56 24.24 -1.42
C ASP A 86 -2.35 23.81 -0.58
N SER A 87 -2.53 22.90 0.39
CA SER A 87 -1.47 22.35 1.23
C SER A 87 -1.84 20.97 1.76
N LEU A 88 -0.83 20.19 2.18
CA LEU A 88 -1.05 18.90 2.84
C LEU A 88 -1.83 19.07 4.16
N GLN A 89 -1.59 20.16 4.89
CA GLN A 89 -2.31 20.47 6.11
C GLN A 89 -3.82 20.71 5.85
N ALA A 90 -4.18 21.41 4.77
CA ALA A 90 -5.56 21.67 4.40
C ALA A 90 -6.36 20.37 4.17
N ILE A 91 -5.70 19.29 3.75
CA ILE A 91 -6.35 18.00 3.54
C ILE A 91 -6.89 17.43 4.86
N VAL A 92 -6.04 17.28 5.88
CA VAL A 92 -6.44 16.70 7.18
C VAL A 92 -7.27 17.66 8.04
N GLN A 93 -7.33 18.93 7.66
CA GLN A 93 -8.16 19.96 8.30
C GLN A 93 -9.49 20.19 7.56
N SER A 94 -9.71 19.54 6.43
CA SER A 94 -10.94 19.68 5.66
C SER A 94 -12.18 19.27 6.48
N PRO A 95 -13.37 19.82 6.19
CA PRO A 95 -14.60 19.45 6.90
C PRO A 95 -14.84 17.94 6.91
N ARG A 96 -14.57 17.27 5.79
CA ARG A 96 -14.76 15.83 5.66
C ARG A 96 -13.75 15.03 6.49
N ALA A 97 -12.49 15.46 6.53
CA ALA A 97 -11.48 14.85 7.39
C ALA A 97 -11.86 14.99 8.87
N ARG A 98 -12.34 16.18 9.29
CA ARG A 98 -12.77 16.40 10.68
C ARG A 98 -13.98 15.54 11.09
N GLU A 99 -14.91 15.30 10.17
CA GLU A 99 -16.04 14.40 10.40
C GLU A 99 -15.55 12.95 10.64
N ILE A 100 -14.61 12.47 9.82
CA ILE A 100 -13.97 11.15 10.01
C ILE A 100 -13.20 11.11 11.33
N GLN A 101 -12.39 12.12 11.61
CA GLN A 101 -11.62 12.22 12.85
C GLN A 101 -12.52 12.21 14.09
N ALA A 102 -13.67 12.89 14.03
CA ALA A 102 -14.66 12.87 15.11
C ALA A 102 -15.16 11.46 15.40
N SER A 103 -15.35 10.62 14.35
CA SER A 103 -15.76 9.22 14.51
C SER A 103 -14.71 8.34 15.18
N ILE A 104 -13.43 8.67 15.05
CA ILE A 104 -12.35 8.00 15.78
C ILE A 104 -12.39 8.40 17.27
N LEU A 105 -12.63 9.68 17.53
CA LEU A 105 -12.61 10.23 18.88
C LEU A 105 -13.82 9.82 19.72
N ASP A 106 -14.97 9.62 19.10
CA ASP A 106 -16.17 9.10 19.78
C ASP A 106 -16.17 7.57 19.91
N GLY A 107 -15.19 6.89 19.28
CA GLY A 107 -15.03 5.43 19.32
C GLY A 107 -15.92 4.67 18.35
N SER A 108 -16.74 5.35 17.54
CA SER A 108 -17.68 4.70 16.61
C SER A 108 -16.99 4.09 15.39
N TYR A 109 -15.88 4.69 14.93
CA TYR A 109 -15.16 4.27 13.70
C TYR A 109 -16.08 4.04 12.49
N ARG A 110 -17.22 4.77 12.44
CA ARG A 110 -18.32 4.53 11.49
C ARG A 110 -17.96 4.67 10.02
N TYR A 111 -16.80 5.26 9.69
CA TYR A 111 -16.30 5.40 8.32
C TYR A 111 -15.23 4.37 7.96
N CYS A 112 -14.79 3.55 8.94
CA CYS A 112 -13.83 2.49 8.73
C CYS A 112 -14.53 1.19 8.36
N ASP A 113 -13.98 0.44 7.41
CA ASP A 113 -14.46 -0.90 7.13
C ASP A 113 -13.88 -1.88 8.15
N HIS A 114 -14.72 -2.30 9.08
CA HIS A 114 -14.36 -3.20 10.17
C HIS A 114 -13.99 -4.61 9.69
N ASN A 115 -14.40 -5.00 8.48
CA ASN A 115 -14.15 -6.33 7.94
C ASN A 115 -12.81 -6.40 7.18
N THR A 116 -12.28 -5.27 6.73
CA THR A 116 -11.04 -5.22 5.94
C THR A 116 -9.88 -4.55 6.67
N CYS A 117 -10.15 -3.67 7.66
CA CYS A 117 -9.11 -2.98 8.41
C CYS A 117 -8.39 -3.95 9.36
N SER A 118 -7.15 -4.33 9.03
CA SER A 118 -6.36 -5.24 9.86
C SER A 118 -6.09 -4.68 11.26
N ILE A 119 -5.88 -3.38 11.40
CA ILE A 119 -5.61 -2.72 12.69
C ILE A 119 -6.79 -2.89 13.65
N ILE A 120 -8.02 -2.78 13.14
CA ILE A 120 -9.23 -3.01 13.95
C ILE A 120 -9.39 -4.49 14.25
N GLN A 121 -9.22 -5.37 13.25
CA GLN A 121 -9.41 -6.81 13.41
C GLN A 121 -8.42 -7.45 14.36
N GLU A 122 -7.19 -6.95 14.43
CA GLU A 122 -6.14 -7.50 15.28
C GLU A 122 -6.00 -6.79 16.63
N GLY A 123 -6.88 -5.82 16.90
CA GLY A 123 -6.85 -5.08 18.16
C GLY A 123 -5.61 -4.23 18.34
N GLU A 124 -4.94 -3.86 17.25
CA GLU A 124 -3.69 -3.08 17.26
C GLU A 124 -3.89 -1.58 17.47
N LEU A 125 -5.14 -1.16 17.72
CA LEU A 125 -5.43 0.22 18.05
C LEU A 125 -4.78 0.61 19.39
N GLU A 126 -4.06 1.72 19.38
CA GLU A 126 -3.44 2.27 20.58
C GLU A 126 -4.49 2.76 21.58
N ASN A 127 -4.09 2.89 22.83
CA ASN A 127 -4.88 3.59 23.82
C ASN A 127 -4.77 5.10 23.56
N LYS A 128 -5.73 5.88 24.04
CA LYS A 128 -5.81 7.34 23.87
C LYS A 128 -4.43 8.01 24.01
N ILE A 129 -4.12 8.88 23.08
CA ILE A 129 -2.90 9.68 23.07
C ILE A 129 -3.17 11.13 23.49
N ASP A 130 -2.16 11.76 24.09
CA ASP A 130 -2.25 13.14 24.59
C ASP A 130 -2.00 14.19 23.49
N HIS A 131 -1.31 13.81 22.41
CA HIS A 131 -1.02 14.70 21.29
C HIS A 131 -1.56 14.16 19.97
N ARG A 132 -2.23 15.01 19.20
CA ARG A 132 -2.78 14.68 17.89
C ARG A 132 -1.97 15.38 16.81
N PRO A 133 -1.52 14.65 15.77
CA PRO A 133 -0.98 15.30 14.58
C PRO A 133 -2.07 16.18 13.94
N ASP A 134 -1.67 17.28 13.37
CA ASP A 134 -2.54 18.23 12.67
C ASP A 134 -2.08 18.51 11.22
N THR A 135 -1.10 17.73 10.77
CA THR A 135 -0.53 17.80 9.42
C THR A 135 -0.26 16.41 8.87
N VAL A 136 -0.25 16.28 7.55
CA VAL A 136 0.12 15.02 6.88
C VAL A 136 1.61 14.77 7.09
N ASN A 137 1.92 13.60 7.61
CA ASN A 137 3.29 13.10 7.74
C ASN A 137 3.50 11.72 7.09
N TRP A 138 2.46 11.15 6.47
CA TRP A 138 2.58 9.92 5.71
C TRP A 138 1.70 9.97 4.46
N ILE A 139 2.31 9.77 3.29
CA ILE A 139 1.60 9.67 2.01
C ILE A 139 1.83 8.28 1.41
N ASN A 140 0.73 7.57 1.17
CA ASN A 140 0.73 6.36 0.37
C ASN A 140 0.36 6.71 -1.09
N PHE A 141 1.29 6.52 -2.01
CA PHE A 141 1.05 6.78 -3.43
C PHE A 141 0.41 5.56 -4.10
N ALA A 142 -0.86 5.70 -4.49
CA ALA A 142 -1.61 4.75 -5.30
C ALA A 142 -2.01 5.35 -6.66
N ILE A 143 -1.20 6.30 -7.16
CA ILE A 143 -1.52 7.13 -8.33
C ILE A 143 -1.33 6.43 -9.68
N ASP A 144 -0.68 5.26 -9.71
CA ASP A 144 -0.47 4.51 -10.95
C ASP A 144 -0.49 3.00 -10.74
N SER A 145 -1.26 2.31 -11.56
CA SER A 145 -1.43 0.86 -11.55
C SER A 145 -0.51 0.11 -12.52
N SER A 146 0.40 0.80 -13.21
CA SER A 146 1.35 0.18 -14.14
C SER A 146 2.23 -0.85 -13.43
N CYS A 147 2.25 -2.08 -13.94
CA CYS A 147 3.04 -3.18 -13.40
C CYS A 147 3.48 -4.12 -14.52
N ASN A 148 4.66 -4.71 -14.37
CA ASN A 148 5.18 -5.71 -15.30
C ASN A 148 4.72 -7.15 -15.00
N LEU A 149 3.88 -7.35 -13.96
CA LEU A 149 3.30 -8.65 -13.58
C LEU A 149 1.78 -8.63 -13.62
N THR A 150 1.19 -9.86 -13.61
CA THR A 150 -0.26 -10.10 -13.57
C THR A 150 -0.61 -11.09 -12.45
N CYS A 151 -0.10 -10.85 -11.24
CA CYS A 151 -0.30 -11.74 -10.08
C CYS A 151 -1.80 -11.99 -9.85
N PRO A 152 -2.26 -13.25 -9.72
CA PRO A 152 -3.68 -13.57 -9.55
C PRO A 152 -4.31 -12.93 -8.31
N SER A 153 -3.53 -12.81 -7.23
CA SER A 153 -3.96 -12.14 -5.99
C SER A 153 -4.10 -10.62 -6.10
N CYS A 154 -3.75 -10.02 -7.24
CA CYS A 154 -3.63 -8.59 -7.39
C CYS A 154 -4.47 -8.05 -8.56
N ARG A 155 -4.45 -8.71 -9.73
CA ARG A 155 -5.10 -8.22 -10.95
C ARG A 155 -5.36 -9.34 -11.95
N LYS A 156 -6.36 -9.14 -12.80
CA LYS A 156 -6.68 -10.07 -13.89
C LYS A 156 -5.83 -9.80 -15.13
N ASP A 157 -5.59 -8.52 -15.45
CA ASP A 157 -4.98 -8.09 -16.69
C ASP A 157 -3.66 -7.32 -16.49
N PHE A 158 -2.83 -7.36 -17.53
CA PHE A 158 -1.61 -6.54 -17.59
C PHE A 158 -1.97 -5.06 -17.72
N THR A 159 -1.33 -4.22 -16.94
CA THR A 159 -1.57 -2.77 -16.95
C THR A 159 -0.26 -2.02 -17.15
N PHE A 160 -0.20 -1.20 -18.19
CA PHE A 160 0.90 -0.28 -18.44
C PHE A 160 0.39 1.02 -19.06
N ILE A 161 0.37 2.07 -18.25
CA ILE A 161 -0.20 3.38 -18.58
C ILE A 161 0.95 4.31 -18.98
N ASN A 162 1.08 4.61 -20.27
CA ASN A 162 2.22 5.36 -20.81
C ASN A 162 1.84 6.48 -21.79
N LYS A 163 0.56 6.64 -22.11
CA LYS A 163 0.04 7.67 -23.02
C LYS A 163 -1.49 7.79 -22.91
N GLY A 164 -2.01 8.88 -23.46
CA GLY A 164 -3.45 9.14 -23.58
C GLY A 164 -4.04 9.80 -22.32
N PRO A 165 -5.36 10.04 -22.31
CA PRO A 165 -6.03 10.87 -21.30
C PRO A 165 -5.81 10.37 -19.87
N GLU A 166 -5.73 9.06 -19.68
CA GLU A 166 -5.48 8.45 -18.37
C GLU A 166 -4.05 8.74 -17.88
N TYR A 167 -3.05 8.58 -18.73
CA TYR A 167 -1.66 8.94 -18.43
C TYR A 167 -1.54 10.43 -18.09
N ASP A 168 -2.13 11.29 -18.94
CA ASP A 168 -2.09 12.74 -18.76
C ASP A 168 -2.74 13.18 -17.43
N ARG A 169 -3.84 12.52 -17.02
CA ARG A 169 -4.47 12.73 -15.71
C ARG A 169 -3.52 12.40 -14.59
N ARG A 170 -2.88 11.21 -14.62
CA ARG A 170 -1.96 10.74 -13.58
C ARG A 170 -0.71 11.62 -13.47
N ILE A 171 -0.20 12.13 -14.59
CA ILE A 171 0.89 13.11 -14.61
C ILE A 171 0.46 14.39 -13.89
N ARG A 172 -0.72 14.94 -14.17
CA ARG A 172 -1.21 16.14 -13.45
C ARG A 172 -1.40 15.90 -11.95
N ILE A 173 -1.85 14.71 -11.55
CA ILE A 173 -1.91 14.33 -10.13
C ILE A 173 -0.51 14.34 -9.51
N ALA A 174 0.47 13.75 -10.19
CA ALA A 174 1.86 13.70 -9.73
C ALA A 174 2.46 15.12 -9.61
N GLU A 175 2.20 15.99 -10.56
CA GLU A 175 2.66 17.39 -10.56
C GLU A 175 2.06 18.17 -9.39
N HIS A 176 0.75 18.02 -9.14
CA HIS A 176 0.10 18.69 -8.02
C HIS A 176 0.58 18.16 -6.67
N LEU A 177 0.73 16.85 -6.53
CA LEU A 177 1.33 16.23 -5.34
C LEU A 177 2.74 16.74 -5.07
N ALA A 178 3.58 16.82 -6.11
CA ALA A 178 4.94 17.36 -5.98
C ALA A 178 4.92 18.82 -5.50
N LEU A 179 3.98 19.63 -6.00
CA LEU A 179 3.81 21.01 -5.54
C LEU A 179 3.48 21.06 -4.04
N LEU A 180 2.51 20.26 -3.58
CA LEU A 180 2.10 20.24 -2.17
C LEU A 180 3.25 19.75 -1.26
N ILE A 181 3.97 18.71 -1.69
CA ILE A 181 5.08 18.12 -0.94
C ILE A 181 6.27 19.08 -0.86
N ASN A 182 6.62 19.73 -1.97
CA ASN A 182 7.75 20.66 -2.00
C ASN A 182 7.52 21.93 -1.16
N ASN A 183 6.26 22.26 -0.87
CA ASN A 183 5.86 23.37 0.01
C ASN A 183 5.58 22.91 1.45
N HIS A 184 5.88 21.67 1.80
CA HIS A 184 5.65 21.12 3.13
C HIS A 184 6.93 21.18 3.97
N ASP A 185 6.87 21.81 5.15
CA ASP A 185 8.04 22.12 5.98
C ASP A 185 8.29 21.09 7.11
N HIS A 186 7.45 20.05 7.20
CA HIS A 186 7.55 19.02 8.24
C HIS A 186 8.12 17.72 7.69
N TRP A 187 8.60 16.87 8.60
CA TRP A 187 8.96 15.49 8.28
C TRP A 187 7.82 14.74 7.59
N ILE A 188 8.14 13.97 6.58
CA ILE A 188 7.16 13.23 5.82
C ILE A 188 7.69 11.87 5.35
N LYS A 189 6.86 10.84 5.50
CA LYS A 189 7.12 9.51 5.00
C LYS A 189 6.32 9.24 3.72
N PHE A 190 6.98 8.64 2.74
CA PHE A 190 6.33 8.17 1.51
C PHE A 190 6.31 6.65 1.45
N THR A 191 5.19 6.07 1.06
CA THR A 191 5.11 4.69 0.60
C THR A 191 4.91 4.67 -0.93
N LEU A 192 5.89 4.19 -1.64
CA LEU A 192 5.89 3.86 -3.06
C LEU A 192 5.85 2.33 -3.17
N SER A 193 4.85 1.64 -3.63
CA SER A 193 3.61 2.04 -4.21
C SER A 193 2.42 1.41 -3.47
N GLY A 194 1.31 2.13 -3.39
CA GLY A 194 0.02 1.57 -2.98
C GLY A 194 -0.66 0.78 -4.10
N ASP A 195 -0.28 1.04 -5.37
CA ASP A 195 -0.71 0.32 -6.56
C ASP A 195 0.40 0.28 -7.61
N GLY A 196 0.39 -0.72 -8.51
CA GLY A 196 1.40 -0.90 -9.54
C GLY A 196 2.78 -1.34 -9.04
N ASP A 197 3.81 -0.99 -9.81
CA ASP A 197 5.23 -1.21 -9.45
C ASP A 197 6.06 0.04 -9.78
N PRO A 198 6.83 0.59 -8.84
CA PRO A 198 7.55 1.86 -9.04
C PRO A 198 8.56 1.83 -10.17
N PHE A 199 9.19 0.67 -10.44
CA PHE A 199 10.15 0.53 -11.53
C PHE A 199 9.48 0.40 -12.90
N ALA A 200 8.23 -0.06 -12.97
CA ALA A 200 7.45 -0.12 -14.19
C ALA A 200 6.76 1.21 -14.52
N SER A 201 6.39 1.98 -13.51
CA SER A 201 5.60 3.21 -13.65
C SER A 201 6.41 4.40 -14.20
N LEU A 202 5.90 5.02 -15.26
CA LEU A 202 6.41 6.30 -15.75
C LEU A 202 5.93 7.46 -14.87
N VAL A 203 4.75 7.34 -14.27
CA VAL A 203 4.14 8.35 -13.42
C VAL A 203 4.92 8.50 -12.11
N TYR A 204 5.29 7.38 -11.44
CA TYR A 204 6.12 7.45 -10.24
C TYR A 204 7.50 8.04 -10.52
N ARG A 205 8.12 7.69 -11.65
CA ARG A 205 9.40 8.30 -12.04
C ARG A 205 9.28 9.80 -12.29
N HIS A 206 8.19 10.24 -12.92
CA HIS A 206 7.91 11.66 -13.12
C HIS A 206 7.72 12.37 -11.78
N LEU A 207 6.86 11.85 -10.87
CA LEU A 207 6.69 12.39 -9.52
C LEU A 207 8.03 12.58 -8.82
N LEU A 208 8.84 11.51 -8.75
CA LEU A 208 10.14 11.55 -8.06
C LEU A 208 11.12 12.56 -8.65
N SER A 209 11.05 12.81 -9.97
CA SER A 209 11.90 13.84 -10.62
C SER A 209 11.51 15.28 -10.26
N LEU A 210 10.29 15.49 -9.76
CA LEU A 210 9.79 16.82 -9.38
C LEU A 210 10.00 17.12 -7.89
N LEU A 211 10.26 16.09 -7.06
CA LEU A 211 10.43 16.27 -5.61
C LEU A 211 11.78 16.87 -5.25
N ASN A 212 11.75 17.93 -4.45
CA ASN A 212 12.98 18.55 -3.88
C ASN A 212 13.34 17.85 -2.55
N LEU A 213 13.88 16.65 -2.64
CA LEU A 213 14.19 15.81 -1.49
C LEU A 213 15.39 16.26 -0.65
N ASN A 214 16.16 17.25 -1.13
CA ASN A 214 17.34 17.74 -0.41
C ASN A 214 16.96 18.65 0.77
N ASN A 215 15.85 19.36 0.66
CA ASN A 215 15.43 20.36 1.64
C ASN A 215 14.43 19.80 2.67
N ASN A 216 13.88 18.61 2.44
CA ASN A 216 12.84 18.05 3.28
C ASN A 216 13.39 16.88 4.10
N ASP A 217 12.95 16.77 5.34
CA ASP A 217 13.15 15.58 6.16
C ASP A 217 12.17 14.50 5.67
N VAL A 218 12.66 13.65 4.77
CA VAL A 218 11.87 12.68 4.02
C VAL A 218 12.38 11.27 4.26
N GLU A 219 11.46 10.37 4.56
CA GLU A 219 11.68 8.92 4.54
C GLU A 219 10.89 8.26 3.41
N VAL A 220 11.50 7.30 2.74
CA VAL A 220 10.86 6.57 1.63
C VAL A 220 10.84 5.08 1.92
N GLU A 221 9.64 4.51 1.84
CA GLU A 221 9.39 3.09 1.82
C GLU A 221 9.01 2.67 0.39
N LEU A 222 9.80 1.77 -0.19
CA LEU A 222 9.60 1.28 -1.55
C LEU A 222 8.97 -0.12 -1.49
N ILE A 223 7.87 -0.33 -2.23
CA ILE A 223 7.24 -1.65 -2.39
C ILE A 223 7.34 -2.04 -3.86
N THR A 224 7.93 -3.20 -4.15
CA THR A 224 8.17 -3.66 -5.52
C THR A 224 8.10 -5.17 -5.66
N ASN A 225 7.83 -5.65 -6.88
CA ASN A 225 7.99 -7.06 -7.22
C ASN A 225 9.46 -7.46 -7.49
N GLY A 226 10.38 -6.52 -7.47
CA GLY A 226 11.82 -6.74 -7.59
C GLY A 226 12.35 -7.03 -8.99
N ILE A 227 11.52 -7.39 -9.96
CA ILE A 227 11.97 -7.88 -11.29
C ILE A 227 12.74 -6.83 -12.11
N LEU A 228 12.39 -5.57 -11.95
CA LEU A 228 13.02 -4.46 -12.66
C LEU A 228 14.05 -3.71 -11.82
N ALA A 229 14.29 -4.12 -10.57
CA ALA A 229 15.07 -3.37 -9.60
C ALA A 229 16.50 -3.10 -10.10
N LYS A 230 17.30 -4.10 -10.42
CA LYS A 230 18.69 -3.92 -10.88
C LYS A 230 18.80 -3.06 -12.12
N ALA A 231 17.93 -3.30 -13.11
CA ALA A 231 17.96 -2.57 -14.38
C ALA A 231 17.59 -1.10 -14.25
N HIS A 232 16.71 -0.76 -13.29
CA HIS A 232 16.16 0.58 -13.14
C HIS A 232 16.53 1.27 -11.82
N TRP A 233 17.39 0.67 -10.99
CA TRP A 233 17.80 1.22 -9.70
C TRP A 233 18.34 2.65 -9.82
N HIS A 234 19.19 2.89 -10.81
CA HIS A 234 19.77 4.21 -11.09
C HIS A 234 18.72 5.30 -11.36
N LYS A 235 17.52 4.93 -11.83
CA LYS A 235 16.42 5.89 -12.08
C LYS A 235 15.79 6.42 -10.79
N LEU A 236 16.08 5.78 -9.66
CA LEU A 236 15.62 6.16 -8.32
C LEU A 236 16.74 6.76 -7.48
N GLU A 237 17.87 7.15 -8.08
CA GLU A 237 19.05 7.66 -7.36
C GLU A 237 18.71 8.84 -6.44
N GLY A 238 17.77 9.70 -6.84
CA GLY A 238 17.33 10.84 -6.03
C GLY A 238 16.75 10.47 -4.66
N ILE A 239 16.23 9.25 -4.51
CA ILE A 239 15.65 8.80 -3.22
C ILE A 239 16.56 7.82 -2.45
N HIS A 240 17.69 7.38 -2.99
CA HIS A 240 18.51 6.33 -2.36
C HIS A 240 18.91 6.64 -0.91
N LYS A 241 19.27 7.90 -0.63
CA LYS A 241 19.63 8.35 0.73
C LYS A 241 18.43 8.54 1.66
N LYS A 242 17.22 8.48 1.12
CA LYS A 242 15.95 8.64 1.84
C LYS A 242 15.23 7.31 2.04
N LEU A 243 15.74 6.23 1.41
CA LEU A 243 15.17 4.90 1.56
C LEU A 243 15.43 4.37 2.97
N VAL A 244 14.36 4.21 3.74
CA VAL A 244 14.38 3.56 5.05
C VAL A 244 13.99 2.09 4.95
N ARG A 245 13.21 1.73 3.92
CA ARG A 245 12.74 0.35 3.70
C ARG A 245 12.51 0.06 2.22
N THR A 246 12.90 -1.14 1.79
CA THR A 246 12.50 -1.72 0.51
C THR A 246 11.81 -3.05 0.75
N LYS A 247 10.50 -3.12 0.48
CA LYS A 247 9.69 -4.33 0.57
C LYS A 247 9.63 -5.00 -0.80
N ILE A 248 10.13 -6.24 -0.88
CA ILE A 248 10.16 -7.04 -2.09
C ILE A 248 9.11 -8.13 -1.98
N SER A 249 8.23 -8.23 -2.96
CA SER A 249 7.14 -9.20 -2.97
C SER A 249 7.55 -10.49 -3.66
N PHE A 250 7.69 -11.58 -2.88
CA PHE A 250 8.07 -12.90 -3.36
C PHE A 250 6.87 -13.83 -3.54
N ASP A 251 6.13 -14.07 -2.47
CA ASP A 251 4.96 -14.97 -2.36
C ASP A 251 5.25 -16.43 -2.76
N ALA A 252 6.50 -16.87 -2.65
CA ALA A 252 6.93 -18.22 -2.96
C ALA A 252 8.29 -18.54 -2.29
N GLY A 253 8.50 -19.80 -1.94
CA GLY A 253 9.81 -20.35 -1.54
C GLY A 253 10.52 -21.07 -2.70
N THR A 254 9.79 -21.38 -3.79
CA THR A 254 10.30 -22.09 -4.95
C THR A 254 9.92 -21.41 -6.27
N LYS A 255 10.66 -21.77 -7.33
CA LYS A 255 10.41 -21.26 -8.70
C LYS A 255 9.06 -21.71 -9.25
N GLU A 256 8.64 -22.90 -8.89
CA GLU A 256 7.38 -23.50 -9.32
C GLU A 256 6.18 -22.71 -8.78
N THR A 257 6.17 -22.46 -7.48
CA THR A 257 5.12 -21.68 -6.82
C THR A 257 5.15 -20.22 -7.25
N TYR A 258 6.34 -19.64 -7.47
CA TYR A 258 6.49 -18.29 -7.96
C TYR A 258 5.78 -18.05 -9.30
N LYS A 259 5.85 -19.00 -10.23
CA LYS A 259 5.15 -18.91 -11.53
C LYS A 259 3.63 -18.79 -11.39
N VAL A 260 3.08 -19.37 -10.32
CA VAL A 260 1.64 -19.34 -10.03
C VAL A 260 1.27 -18.04 -9.31
N THR A 261 1.95 -17.73 -8.22
CA THR A 261 1.63 -16.58 -7.34
C THR A 261 2.03 -15.25 -7.94
N ARG A 262 3.12 -15.23 -8.72
CA ARG A 262 3.71 -14.04 -9.37
C ARG A 262 3.72 -14.17 -10.89
N ARG A 263 2.54 -14.45 -11.46
CA ARG A 263 2.36 -14.71 -12.89
C ARG A 263 2.98 -13.62 -13.77
N GLY A 264 3.83 -14.06 -14.71
CA GLY A 264 4.61 -13.19 -15.58
C GLY A 264 5.99 -12.79 -15.01
N GLY A 265 6.29 -13.19 -13.77
CA GLY A 265 7.60 -12.96 -13.16
C GLY A 265 8.65 -14.00 -13.55
N ASP A 266 9.90 -13.62 -13.39
CA ASP A 266 11.08 -14.45 -13.60
C ASP A 266 11.78 -14.64 -12.25
N TRP A 267 11.76 -15.88 -11.73
CA TRP A 267 12.34 -16.24 -10.45
C TRP A 267 13.83 -15.99 -10.37
N ASP A 268 14.58 -16.45 -11.40
CA ASP A 268 16.04 -16.33 -11.39
C ASP A 268 16.46 -14.86 -11.39
N LYS A 269 15.70 -14.04 -12.13
CA LYS A 269 15.90 -12.59 -12.17
C LYS A 269 15.51 -11.91 -10.85
N LEU A 270 14.47 -12.39 -10.16
CA LEU A 270 14.13 -11.90 -8.83
C LEU A 270 15.28 -12.13 -7.87
N ILE A 271 15.80 -13.39 -7.79
CA ILE A 271 16.91 -13.75 -6.90
C ILE A 271 18.15 -12.89 -7.21
N GLU A 272 18.53 -12.78 -8.49
CA GLU A 272 19.66 -11.92 -8.91
C GLU A 272 19.47 -10.46 -8.45
N ASN A 273 18.27 -9.93 -8.57
CA ASN A 273 17.97 -8.56 -8.18
C ASN A 273 17.96 -8.34 -6.68
N VAL A 274 17.52 -9.33 -5.90
CA VAL A 274 17.58 -9.28 -4.44
C VAL A 274 19.04 -9.31 -3.98
N GLU A 275 19.86 -10.22 -4.51
CA GLU A 275 21.30 -10.23 -4.24
C GLU A 275 21.97 -8.90 -4.60
N PHE A 276 21.57 -8.30 -5.73
CA PHE A 276 22.06 -6.98 -6.11
C PHE A 276 21.72 -5.93 -5.06
N LEU A 277 20.47 -5.88 -4.56
CA LEU A 277 20.04 -4.91 -3.55
C LEU A 277 20.76 -5.10 -2.22
N VAL A 278 20.94 -6.33 -1.78
CA VAL A 278 21.69 -6.66 -0.55
C VAL A 278 23.16 -6.22 -0.69
N LYS A 279 23.81 -6.53 -1.80
CA LYS A 279 25.20 -6.11 -2.09
C LYS A 279 25.30 -4.58 -2.21
N TRP A 280 24.31 -3.93 -2.83
CA TRP A 280 24.28 -2.47 -2.94
C TRP A 280 24.16 -1.81 -1.55
N LYS A 281 23.24 -2.29 -0.70
CA LYS A 281 23.10 -1.83 0.69
C LYS A 281 24.41 -1.93 1.45
N GLN A 282 25.08 -3.09 1.40
CA GLN A 282 26.35 -3.32 2.08
C GLN A 282 27.44 -2.38 1.56
N LYS A 283 27.55 -2.23 0.23
CA LYS A 283 28.58 -1.38 -0.42
C LYS A 283 28.40 0.10 -0.12
N THR A 284 27.17 0.55 0.03
CA THR A 284 26.85 1.97 0.29
C THR A 284 26.69 2.30 1.77
N TYR A 285 26.82 1.30 2.65
CA TYR A 285 26.56 1.45 4.09
C TYR A 285 25.18 2.05 4.38
N SER A 286 24.18 1.65 3.60
CA SER A 286 22.81 2.13 3.75
C SER A 286 22.12 1.47 4.95
N ASP A 287 21.44 2.26 5.77
CA ASP A 287 20.61 1.77 6.88
C ASP A 287 19.23 1.24 6.42
N MET A 288 18.98 1.23 5.12
CA MET A 288 17.74 0.74 4.54
C MET A 288 17.46 -0.72 4.95
N THR A 289 16.27 -0.98 5.47
CA THR A 289 15.80 -2.34 5.74
C THR A 289 15.29 -3.00 4.46
N ILE A 290 15.76 -4.19 4.13
CA ILE A 290 15.21 -5.02 3.04
C ILE A 290 14.25 -6.02 3.66
N THR A 291 12.95 -5.90 3.32
CA THR A 291 11.89 -6.77 3.79
C THR A 291 11.39 -7.66 2.65
N ALA A 292 11.36 -8.96 2.87
CA ALA A 292 10.75 -9.90 1.94
C ALA A 292 9.29 -10.17 2.33
N ASN A 293 8.35 -9.81 1.45
CA ASN A 293 6.91 -9.99 1.66
C ASN A 293 6.42 -11.31 1.09
N PHE A 294 5.52 -11.95 1.85
CA PHE A 294 4.84 -13.18 1.48
C PHE A 294 3.35 -13.09 1.81
N VAL A 295 2.53 -12.97 0.77
CA VAL A 295 1.07 -13.00 0.87
C VAL A 295 0.62 -14.44 0.94
N VAL A 296 0.19 -14.87 2.13
CA VAL A 296 -0.19 -16.25 2.43
C VAL A 296 -1.51 -16.61 1.76
N GLN A 297 -1.48 -17.65 0.93
CA GLN A 297 -2.60 -18.19 0.19
C GLN A 297 -2.45 -19.71 0.03
N THR A 298 -3.49 -20.38 -0.45
CA THR A 298 -3.51 -21.85 -0.54
C THR A 298 -2.37 -22.42 -1.39
N GLN A 299 -1.94 -21.71 -2.45
CA GLN A 299 -0.88 -22.19 -3.34
C GLN A 299 0.52 -22.14 -2.73
N ASN A 300 0.74 -21.38 -1.64
CA ASN A 300 2.10 -21.12 -1.17
C ASN A 300 2.36 -21.36 0.31
N TYR A 301 1.34 -21.50 1.16
CA TYR A 301 1.54 -21.55 2.61
C TYR A 301 2.44 -22.74 3.05
N VAL A 302 2.46 -23.82 2.30
CA VAL A 302 3.32 -24.99 2.60
C VAL A 302 4.81 -24.66 2.47
N GLU A 303 5.16 -23.63 1.73
CA GLU A 303 6.54 -23.20 1.49
C GLU A 303 7.05 -22.16 2.50
N MET A 304 6.25 -21.76 3.51
CA MET A 304 6.64 -20.70 4.46
C MET A 304 7.96 -21.00 5.18
N VAL A 305 8.24 -22.26 5.52
CA VAL A 305 9.50 -22.67 6.17
C VAL A 305 10.68 -22.57 5.20
N GLU A 306 10.51 -23.03 3.96
CA GLU A 306 11.54 -22.96 2.92
C GLU A 306 11.82 -21.50 2.54
N TYR A 307 10.77 -20.70 2.47
CA TYR A 307 10.90 -19.26 2.23
C TYR A 307 11.73 -18.54 3.29
N VAL A 308 11.57 -18.88 4.58
CA VAL A 308 12.40 -18.31 5.66
C VAL A 308 13.87 -18.66 5.45
N ARG A 309 14.19 -19.91 5.08
CA ARG A 309 15.57 -20.34 4.78
C ARG A 309 16.15 -19.57 3.60
N LEU A 310 15.39 -19.46 2.52
CA LEU A 310 15.79 -18.66 1.34
C LEU A 310 16.09 -17.20 1.71
N CYS A 311 15.25 -16.57 2.52
CA CYS A 311 15.47 -15.19 2.97
C CYS A 311 16.75 -15.05 3.82
N ASP A 312 17.05 -16.03 4.68
CA ASP A 312 18.29 -16.04 5.47
C ASP A 312 19.53 -16.20 4.56
N GLU A 313 19.48 -17.09 3.57
CA GLU A 313 20.55 -17.30 2.59
C GLU A 313 20.82 -16.06 1.74
N LEU A 314 19.77 -15.34 1.36
CA LEU A 314 19.86 -14.10 0.59
C LEU A 314 20.32 -12.91 1.43
N GLY A 315 20.36 -13.01 2.75
CA GLY A 315 20.74 -11.91 3.63
C GLY A 315 19.65 -10.83 3.80
N ILE A 316 18.39 -11.22 3.72
CA ILE A 316 17.23 -10.37 3.97
C ILE A 316 17.20 -9.94 5.45
N ASP A 317 16.86 -8.69 5.72
CA ASP A 317 16.80 -8.15 7.08
C ASP A 317 15.52 -8.55 7.82
N GLU A 318 14.37 -8.51 7.12
CA GLU A 318 13.05 -8.81 7.67
C GLU A 318 12.22 -9.66 6.71
N ILE A 319 11.38 -10.51 7.28
CA ILE A 319 10.40 -11.34 6.57
C ILE A 319 9.02 -10.91 7.03
N ASN A 320 8.10 -10.68 6.10
CA ASN A 320 6.73 -10.31 6.44
C ASN A 320 5.74 -11.31 5.83
N PHE A 321 4.99 -12.00 6.69
CA PHE A 321 3.85 -12.81 6.30
C PHE A 321 2.56 -12.05 6.52
N GLN A 322 1.68 -12.03 5.52
CA GLN A 322 0.37 -11.39 5.60
C GLN A 322 -0.72 -12.22 4.92
N LYS A 323 -1.94 -12.11 5.42
CA LYS A 323 -3.11 -12.74 4.79
C LYS A 323 -3.32 -12.19 3.39
N ILE A 324 -3.74 -13.08 2.46
CA ILE A 324 -4.31 -12.62 1.19
C ILE A 324 -5.58 -11.83 1.45
N VAL A 325 -5.77 -10.76 0.70
CA VAL A 325 -6.97 -9.91 0.76
C VAL A 325 -7.77 -10.10 -0.52
N ASP A 326 -9.09 -10.07 -0.40
CA ASP A 326 -9.98 -10.17 -1.56
C ASP A 326 -10.01 -8.84 -2.34
N TRP A 327 -9.38 -8.85 -3.50
CA TRP A 327 -9.40 -7.74 -4.45
C TRP A 327 -10.40 -7.95 -5.59
N GLY A 328 -11.31 -8.93 -5.46
CA GLY A 328 -12.25 -9.31 -6.52
C GLY A 328 -11.58 -9.94 -7.74
N THR A 329 -10.39 -10.50 -7.56
CA THR A 329 -9.61 -11.11 -8.65
C THR A 329 -9.83 -12.60 -8.78
N PHE A 330 -10.28 -13.26 -7.73
CA PHE A 330 -10.61 -14.68 -7.70
C PHE A 330 -12.11 -14.90 -7.84
N ASP A 331 -12.49 -15.94 -8.55
CA ASP A 331 -13.91 -16.35 -8.65
C ASP A 331 -14.40 -16.98 -7.33
N ASN A 332 -13.50 -17.60 -6.57
CA ASN A 332 -13.75 -18.15 -5.25
C ASN A 332 -12.61 -17.79 -4.30
N PHE A 333 -12.71 -16.65 -3.62
CA PHE A 333 -11.70 -16.18 -2.67
C PHE A 333 -11.55 -17.12 -1.46
N ASP A 334 -12.63 -17.78 -1.02
CA ASP A 334 -12.55 -18.68 0.14
C ASP A 334 -11.63 -19.87 -0.10
N ALA A 335 -11.47 -20.30 -1.36
CA ALA A 335 -10.52 -21.34 -1.72
C ALA A 335 -9.05 -20.88 -1.66
N GLU A 336 -8.80 -19.58 -1.67
CA GLU A 336 -7.45 -19.01 -1.58
C GLU A 336 -7.07 -18.63 -0.13
N ALA A 337 -8.07 -18.38 0.70
CA ALA A 337 -7.91 -17.86 2.05
C ALA A 337 -7.69 -18.97 3.08
N VAL A 338 -6.54 -19.66 3.00
CA VAL A 338 -6.17 -20.79 3.88
C VAL A 338 -6.23 -20.46 5.37
N TRP A 339 -6.15 -19.19 5.71
CA TRP A 339 -6.26 -18.67 7.08
C TRP A 339 -7.71 -18.61 7.62
N LYS A 340 -8.73 -18.87 6.81
CA LYS A 340 -10.12 -18.96 7.28
C LYS A 340 -10.36 -20.28 7.99
N LYS A 341 -11.05 -20.24 9.14
CA LYS A 341 -11.40 -21.43 9.94
C LYS A 341 -12.20 -22.48 9.16
N THR A 342 -12.94 -22.04 8.16
CA THR A 342 -13.74 -22.89 7.28
C THR A 342 -12.94 -23.57 6.17
N HIS A 343 -11.68 -23.16 5.96
CA HIS A 343 -10.85 -23.73 4.91
C HIS A 343 -10.40 -25.17 5.26
N PRO A 344 -10.46 -26.13 4.32
CA PRO A 344 -10.10 -27.53 4.61
C PRO A 344 -8.70 -27.72 5.18
N GLU A 345 -7.73 -26.91 4.73
CA GLU A 345 -6.34 -26.99 5.14
C GLU A 345 -5.97 -26.05 6.31
N TYR A 346 -6.96 -25.37 6.93
CA TYR A 346 -6.74 -24.43 8.01
C TYR A 346 -5.84 -24.97 9.14
N LYS A 347 -6.15 -26.19 9.62
CA LYS A 347 -5.37 -26.82 10.71
C LYS A 347 -3.93 -27.10 10.32
N PHE A 348 -3.71 -27.51 9.07
CA PHE A 348 -2.37 -27.74 8.56
C PHE A 348 -1.60 -26.45 8.41
N PHE A 349 -2.22 -25.41 7.87
CA PHE A 349 -1.66 -24.07 7.83
C PHE A 349 -1.26 -23.56 9.23
N LEU A 350 -2.13 -23.71 10.25
CA LEU A 350 -1.78 -23.29 11.62
C LEU A 350 -0.55 -24.02 12.16
N ASN A 351 -0.39 -25.32 11.87
CA ASN A 351 0.79 -26.08 12.30
C ASN A 351 2.08 -25.51 11.68
N ILE A 352 2.05 -25.15 10.39
CA ILE A 352 3.18 -24.50 9.71
C ILE A 352 3.44 -23.12 10.31
N LEU A 353 2.44 -22.28 10.43
CA LEU A 353 2.55 -20.92 10.98
C LEU A 353 3.18 -20.93 12.39
N ARG A 354 2.77 -21.87 13.24
CA ARG A 354 3.29 -22.01 14.60
C ARG A 354 4.69 -22.61 14.67
N SER A 355 5.11 -23.35 13.66
CA SER A 355 6.46 -23.92 13.58
C SER A 355 7.52 -22.87 13.21
N LEU A 356 7.10 -21.73 12.66
CA LEU A 356 8.02 -20.66 12.31
C LEU A 356 8.60 -20.03 13.58
N ASN A 357 9.93 -20.07 13.71
CA ASN A 357 10.65 -19.49 14.84
C ASN A 357 11.92 -18.79 14.33
N ASN A 358 11.75 -17.54 13.92
CA ASN A 358 12.86 -16.70 13.47
C ASN A 358 12.56 -15.26 13.89
N SER A 359 13.52 -14.57 14.50
CA SER A 359 13.37 -13.22 15.03
C SER A 359 13.16 -12.14 13.95
N LYS A 360 13.46 -12.46 12.70
CA LYS A 360 13.25 -11.54 11.57
C LYS A 360 11.80 -11.53 11.06
N ILE A 361 10.93 -12.41 11.57
CA ILE A 361 9.58 -12.59 11.04
C ILE A 361 8.61 -11.61 11.68
N ASN A 362 7.94 -10.84 10.84
CA ASN A 362 6.76 -10.05 11.14
C ASN A 362 5.50 -10.77 10.62
N TYR A 363 4.43 -10.74 11.40
CA TYR A 363 3.17 -11.41 11.10
C TYR A 363 2.06 -10.37 10.94
N THR A 364 2.07 -9.63 9.84
CA THR A 364 1.01 -8.66 9.56
C THR A 364 -0.33 -9.39 9.40
N ASN A 365 -1.31 -9.05 10.25
CA ASN A 365 -2.65 -9.66 10.30
C ASN A 365 -2.70 -11.20 10.45
N LEU A 366 -1.64 -11.81 10.98
CA LEU A 366 -1.57 -13.25 11.28
C LEU A 366 -1.23 -13.54 12.75
N THR A 367 -0.93 -12.52 13.55
CA THR A 367 -0.44 -12.65 14.93
C THR A 367 -1.40 -13.42 15.81
N GLU A 368 -2.69 -13.09 15.77
CA GLU A 368 -3.71 -13.80 16.57
C GLU A 368 -3.79 -15.29 16.27
N LEU A 369 -3.71 -15.67 14.97
CA LEU A 369 -3.77 -17.07 14.54
C LEU A 369 -2.60 -17.90 15.07
N ARG A 370 -1.45 -17.27 15.27
CA ARG A 370 -0.27 -17.92 15.84
C ARG A 370 -0.48 -18.32 17.29
N TYR A 371 -1.21 -17.51 18.05
CA TYR A 371 -1.42 -17.67 19.49
C TYR A 371 -2.82 -18.22 19.84
N GLU A 372 -3.69 -18.48 18.86
CA GLU A 372 -4.96 -19.16 19.12
C GLU A 372 -4.72 -20.47 19.88
N SER A 373 -5.45 -20.65 21.01
CA SER A 373 -5.42 -21.90 21.77
C SER A 373 -5.90 -23.06 20.90
N LYS A 374 -5.26 -24.22 21.08
CA LYS A 374 -5.60 -25.46 20.40
C LYS A 374 -7.02 -25.90 20.70
#